data_2db7efc6e5bf05bb4eda63db1cf8f1bd
#
_entry.id   2db7efc6e5bf05bb4eda63db1cf8f1bd
#
_cell.length_a   1.000
_cell.length_b   1.000
_cell.length_c   1.000
_cell.angle_alpha   90.00
_cell.angle_beta   90.00
_cell.angle_gamma   90.00
#
_symmetry.space_group_name_H-M   'P 1'
#
loop_
_entity.id
_entity.type
_entity.pdbx_description
1 polymer ?
#
loop_
_entity_poly.entity_id
_entity_poly.type
_entity_poly.pdbx_seq_one_letter_code
_entity_poly.pdbx_strand_id
1 'polypeptide(L)'
;MNLSRPAALITGASSGIGEVFARRLAGQGYRVILVARRRERLEKLAADLPGAEIIVADLTADSDLRRVEQFIAARSTLEFLVNNAGFGVPGPYHSSDLEAQDRMHRLHILAVGRLTHAALRGMMERRKGTIVNVSSVAGFLQAPFSVSYNATKAWMNSFTAGLHIELRKLRSPVRVQALCPGFTVTEFHDLLDMDRGSIPQSLWLSAEKVVDASLRGLKRGKLFVVPGWRYRFFLAVAGILPQSLKRFLSIRFSRSSGNLNE
;
A
#
# COMPACT_ATOMS: atom_id res chain seq x y z
N MET A 1 -14.55 21.58 17.99
CA MET A 1 -14.09 20.29 17.45
C MET A 1 -13.30 19.57 18.52
N ASN A 2 -13.60 18.31 18.81
CA ASN A 2 -12.91 17.55 19.86
C ASN A 2 -11.51 17.12 19.35
N LEU A 3 -10.49 17.90 19.68
CA LEU A 3 -9.09 17.70 19.28
C LEU A 3 -8.44 16.43 19.90
N SER A 4 -9.16 15.75 20.79
CA SER A 4 -8.67 14.55 21.52
C SER A 4 -8.88 13.23 20.78
N ARG A 5 -9.64 13.22 19.66
CA ARG A 5 -9.87 11.97 18.91
C ARG A 5 -8.59 11.49 18.23
N PRO A 6 -8.31 10.17 18.26
CA PRO A 6 -7.17 9.60 17.55
C PRO A 6 -7.29 9.89 16.06
N ALA A 7 -6.18 10.20 15.41
CA ALA A 7 -6.14 10.52 13.99
C ALA A 7 -5.57 9.35 13.18
N ALA A 8 -6.08 9.21 11.95
CA ALA A 8 -5.59 8.26 10.97
C ALA A 8 -5.25 8.99 9.67
N LEU A 9 -4.03 8.86 9.18
CA LEU A 9 -3.60 9.42 7.91
C LEU A 9 -3.54 8.34 6.84
N ILE A 10 -4.18 8.60 5.70
CA ILE A 10 -4.27 7.65 4.59
C ILE A 10 -3.74 8.31 3.31
N THR A 11 -2.68 7.77 2.75
CA THR A 11 -2.18 8.20 1.45
C THR A 11 -2.90 7.47 0.30
N GLY A 12 -3.08 8.15 -0.83
CA GLY A 12 -3.87 7.62 -1.94
C GLY A 12 -5.35 7.45 -1.60
N ALA A 13 -5.89 8.32 -0.74
CA ALA A 13 -7.25 8.23 -0.20
C ALA A 13 -8.35 8.53 -1.21
N SER A 14 -8.03 9.04 -2.41
CA SER A 14 -9.02 9.51 -3.39
C SER A 14 -9.76 8.40 -4.15
N SER A 15 -9.42 7.13 -3.95
CA SER A 15 -10.10 5.98 -4.57
C SER A 15 -9.68 4.64 -3.97
N GLY A 16 -10.41 3.58 -4.30
CA GLY A 16 -10.04 2.19 -4.08
C GLY A 16 -9.75 1.83 -2.63
N ILE A 17 -8.63 1.14 -2.40
CA ILE A 17 -8.24 0.65 -1.06
C ILE A 17 -8.09 1.82 -0.06
N GLY A 18 -7.52 2.96 -0.51
CA GLY A 18 -7.32 4.13 0.36
C GLY A 18 -8.64 4.76 0.82
N GLU A 19 -9.60 4.91 -0.08
CA GLU A 19 -10.94 5.41 0.24
C GLU A 19 -11.66 4.48 1.23
N VAL A 20 -11.59 3.17 0.99
CA VAL A 20 -12.22 2.20 1.90
C VAL A 20 -11.57 2.22 3.28
N PHE A 21 -10.23 2.35 3.38
CA PHE A 21 -9.57 2.56 4.67
C PHE A 21 -10.10 3.81 5.38
N ALA A 22 -10.22 4.93 4.66
CA ALA A 22 -10.73 6.18 5.25
C ALA A 22 -12.14 5.99 5.83
N ARG A 23 -13.05 5.38 5.08
CA ARG A 23 -14.41 5.09 5.54
C ARG A 23 -14.44 4.14 6.74
N ARG A 24 -13.64 3.07 6.73
CA ARG A 24 -13.59 2.10 7.83
C ARG A 24 -12.99 2.68 9.12
N LEU A 25 -11.92 3.49 8.99
CA LEU A 25 -11.28 4.12 10.15
C LEU A 25 -12.13 5.24 10.73
N ALA A 26 -12.81 6.04 9.90
CA ALA A 26 -13.80 7.01 10.35
C ALA A 26 -14.94 6.34 11.14
N GLY A 27 -15.47 5.23 10.64
CA GLY A 27 -16.47 4.40 11.33
C GLY A 27 -15.98 3.77 12.64
N GLN A 28 -14.66 3.68 12.85
CA GLN A 28 -14.04 3.24 14.12
C GLN A 28 -13.72 4.40 15.06
N GLY A 29 -14.15 5.63 14.74
CA GLY A 29 -13.98 6.80 15.59
C GLY A 29 -12.69 7.60 15.35
N TYR A 30 -11.87 7.24 14.36
CA TYR A 30 -10.70 8.04 13.98
C TYR A 30 -11.12 9.31 13.25
N ARG A 31 -10.41 10.42 13.53
CA ARG A 31 -10.40 11.57 12.62
C ARG A 31 -9.48 11.24 11.47
N VAL A 32 -10.01 11.20 10.24
CA VAL A 32 -9.24 10.82 9.07
C VAL A 32 -8.58 12.02 8.40
N ILE A 33 -7.34 11.82 7.96
CA ILE A 33 -6.55 12.79 7.21
C ILE A 33 -6.29 12.15 5.84
N LEU A 34 -6.87 12.72 4.81
CA LEU A 34 -6.94 12.19 3.46
C LEU A 34 -5.86 12.85 2.61
N VAL A 35 -4.87 12.09 2.14
CA VAL A 35 -3.76 12.59 1.32
C VAL A 35 -3.85 12.02 -0.08
N ALA A 36 -3.98 12.87 -1.10
CA ALA A 36 -3.90 12.50 -2.52
C ALA A 36 -3.73 13.74 -3.40
N ARG A 37 -3.54 13.52 -4.72
CA ARG A 37 -3.38 14.61 -5.70
C ARG A 37 -4.72 15.23 -6.13
N ARG A 38 -5.78 14.45 -6.19
CA ARG A 38 -7.09 14.84 -6.75
C ARG A 38 -7.96 15.53 -5.70
N ARG A 39 -7.92 16.86 -5.66
CA ARG A 39 -8.62 17.71 -4.69
C ARG A 39 -10.11 17.40 -4.64
N GLU A 40 -10.80 17.46 -5.77
CA GLU A 40 -12.26 17.30 -5.85
C GLU A 40 -12.73 15.96 -5.26
N ARG A 41 -11.97 14.89 -5.48
CA ARG A 41 -12.29 13.58 -4.91
C ARG A 41 -12.06 13.52 -3.41
N LEU A 42 -11.03 14.21 -2.91
CA LEU A 42 -10.81 14.31 -1.47
C LEU A 42 -11.92 15.11 -0.80
N GLU A 43 -12.36 16.23 -1.40
CA GLU A 43 -13.45 17.06 -0.90
C GLU A 43 -14.77 16.28 -0.86
N LYS A 44 -15.09 15.54 -1.94
CA LYS A 44 -16.27 14.66 -1.98
C LYS A 44 -16.23 13.60 -0.88
N LEU A 45 -15.09 12.93 -0.70
CA LEU A 45 -14.95 11.92 0.35
C LEU A 45 -15.03 12.56 1.75
N ALA A 46 -14.41 13.72 1.95
CA ALA A 46 -14.43 14.44 3.22
C ALA A 46 -15.83 14.89 3.62
N ALA A 47 -16.68 15.26 2.66
CA ALA A 47 -18.07 15.61 2.91
C ALA A 47 -18.88 14.47 3.55
N ASP A 48 -18.55 13.21 3.21
CA ASP A 48 -19.17 12.02 3.79
C ASP A 48 -18.58 11.62 5.15
N LEU A 49 -17.45 12.22 5.56
CA LEU A 49 -16.68 11.81 6.73
C LEU A 49 -16.51 12.96 7.72
N PRO A 50 -17.39 13.10 8.72
CA PRO A 50 -17.38 14.24 9.63
C PRO A 50 -16.04 14.48 10.33
N GLY A 51 -15.48 15.67 10.17
CA GLY A 51 -14.18 16.05 10.75
C GLY A 51 -12.96 15.53 9.98
N ALA A 52 -13.14 15.04 8.75
CA ALA A 52 -12.03 14.70 7.87
C ALA A 52 -11.21 15.94 7.50
N GLU A 53 -9.90 15.79 7.46
CA GLU A 53 -8.95 16.78 6.96
C GLU A 53 -8.43 16.31 5.59
N ILE A 54 -8.20 17.25 4.66
CA ILE A 54 -7.61 16.94 3.36
C ILE A 54 -6.23 17.60 3.20
N ILE A 55 -5.31 16.86 2.59
CA ILE A 55 -4.01 17.38 2.18
C ILE A 55 -3.83 17.00 0.71
N VAL A 56 -3.97 18.00 -0.15
CA VAL A 56 -3.64 17.81 -1.58
C VAL A 56 -2.13 17.80 -1.72
N ALA A 57 -1.57 16.65 -2.13
CA ALA A 57 -0.13 16.46 -2.24
C ALA A 57 0.22 15.42 -3.30
N ASP A 58 1.28 15.70 -4.06
CA ASP A 58 1.99 14.72 -4.86
C ASP A 58 3.21 14.20 -4.06
N LEU A 59 3.10 13.01 -3.52
CA LEU A 59 4.17 12.42 -2.69
C LEU A 59 5.43 12.02 -3.50
N THR A 60 5.43 12.21 -4.81
CA THR A 60 6.64 12.08 -5.65
C THR A 60 7.44 13.39 -5.70
N ALA A 61 6.82 14.52 -5.34
CA ALA A 61 7.47 15.83 -5.26
C ALA A 61 8.04 16.05 -3.84
N ASP A 62 9.31 16.43 -3.77
CA ASP A 62 10.03 16.60 -2.49
C ASP A 62 9.39 17.65 -1.57
N SER A 63 8.86 18.74 -2.12
CA SER A 63 8.20 19.81 -1.36
C SER A 63 6.93 19.29 -0.67
N ASP A 64 6.10 18.60 -1.41
CA ASP A 64 4.85 18.04 -0.91
C ASP A 64 5.10 16.91 0.11
N LEU A 65 6.06 16.03 -0.19
CA LEU A 65 6.45 14.96 0.73
C LEU A 65 6.94 15.53 2.07
N ARG A 66 7.82 16.54 2.05
CA ARG A 66 8.28 17.23 3.26
C ARG A 66 7.15 17.89 4.03
N ARG A 67 6.19 18.51 3.34
CA ARG A 67 5.02 19.14 3.97
C ARG A 67 4.16 18.12 4.70
N VAL A 68 3.90 16.97 4.09
CA VAL A 68 3.14 15.88 4.73
C VAL A 68 3.92 15.26 5.90
N GLU A 69 5.23 15.07 5.75
CA GLU A 69 6.14 14.59 6.81
C GLU A 69 6.11 15.51 8.04
N GLN A 70 6.24 16.83 7.83
CA GLN A 70 6.15 17.83 8.91
C GLN A 70 4.77 17.83 9.58
N PHE A 71 3.70 17.71 8.79
CA PHE A 71 2.34 17.60 9.31
C PHE A 71 2.18 16.37 10.20
N ILE A 72 2.72 15.21 9.79
CA ILE A 72 2.71 13.98 10.59
C ILE A 72 3.49 14.19 11.90
N ALA A 73 4.70 14.75 11.82
CA ALA A 73 5.56 14.95 12.99
C ALA A 73 4.92 15.87 14.03
N ALA A 74 4.17 16.89 13.59
CA ALA A 74 3.47 17.83 14.47
C ALA A 74 2.15 17.28 15.04
N ARG A 75 1.65 16.12 14.54
CA ARG A 75 0.34 15.59 14.92
C ARG A 75 0.42 14.62 16.09
N SER A 76 0.31 15.12 17.30
CA SER A 76 0.37 14.33 18.55
C SER A 76 -0.74 13.25 18.66
N THR A 77 -1.87 13.42 17.96
CA THR A 77 -2.99 12.48 17.97
C THR A 77 -2.91 11.41 16.89
N LEU A 78 -1.88 11.39 16.05
CA LEU A 78 -1.76 10.39 14.98
C LEU A 78 -1.48 9.00 15.56
N GLU A 79 -2.43 8.11 15.42
CA GLU A 79 -2.34 6.71 15.88
C GLU A 79 -2.39 5.68 14.74
N PHE A 80 -2.78 6.10 13.53
CA PHE A 80 -2.86 5.21 12.40
C PHE A 80 -2.26 5.85 11.14
N LEU A 81 -1.34 5.15 10.48
CA LEU A 81 -0.79 5.54 9.17
C LEU A 81 -1.07 4.43 8.16
N VAL A 82 -1.67 4.79 7.01
CA VAL A 82 -1.83 3.89 5.87
C VAL A 82 -1.02 4.44 4.69
N ASN A 83 0.12 3.84 4.42
CA ASN A 83 0.91 4.06 3.22
C ASN A 83 0.30 3.23 2.08
N ASN A 84 -0.66 3.83 1.37
CA ASN A 84 -1.41 3.15 0.30
C ASN A 84 -1.17 3.77 -1.08
N ALA A 85 -0.77 5.03 -1.16
CA ALA A 85 -0.49 5.67 -2.46
C ALA A 85 0.50 4.84 -3.28
N GLY A 86 0.17 4.60 -4.54
CA GLY A 86 1.00 3.81 -5.42
C GLY A 86 0.44 3.73 -6.83
N PHE A 87 1.31 3.42 -7.78
CA PHE A 87 0.98 3.11 -9.17
C PHE A 87 1.98 2.11 -9.73
N GLY A 88 1.72 1.58 -10.90
CA GLY A 88 2.63 0.68 -11.61
C GLY A 88 3.12 1.29 -12.92
N VAL A 89 4.25 0.81 -13.41
CA VAL A 89 4.77 1.12 -14.74
C VAL A 89 5.00 -0.22 -15.44
N PRO A 90 4.02 -0.68 -16.24
CA PRO A 90 4.13 -1.96 -16.95
C PRO A 90 5.00 -1.83 -18.20
N GLY A 91 5.45 -2.97 -18.70
CA GLY A 91 6.20 -3.07 -19.95
C GLY A 91 7.65 -3.50 -19.78
N PRO A 92 8.36 -3.73 -20.90
CA PRO A 92 9.76 -4.12 -20.87
C PRO A 92 10.61 -3.02 -20.23
N TYR A 93 11.48 -3.39 -19.29
CA TYR A 93 12.23 -2.41 -18.51
C TYR A 93 13.15 -1.52 -19.38
N HIS A 94 13.77 -2.09 -20.42
CA HIS A 94 14.71 -1.38 -21.28
C HIS A 94 14.07 -0.27 -22.14
N SER A 95 12.76 -0.32 -22.35
CA SER A 95 11.99 0.65 -23.15
C SER A 95 10.95 1.41 -22.33
N SER A 96 10.92 1.21 -21.01
CA SER A 96 9.98 1.92 -20.15
C SER A 96 10.37 3.39 -19.93
N ASP A 97 9.39 4.24 -19.65
CA ASP A 97 9.62 5.63 -19.25
C ASP A 97 10.40 5.66 -17.91
N LEU A 98 11.68 6.07 -17.96
CA LEU A 98 12.56 6.13 -16.79
C LEU A 98 12.06 7.11 -15.73
N GLU A 99 11.50 8.23 -16.15
CA GLU A 99 10.92 9.22 -15.23
C GLU A 99 9.70 8.66 -14.48
N ALA A 100 8.89 7.86 -15.15
CA ALA A 100 7.77 7.16 -14.48
C ALA A 100 8.30 6.11 -13.49
N GLN A 101 9.39 5.38 -13.83
CA GLN A 101 10.05 4.46 -12.92
C GLN A 101 10.56 5.19 -11.67
N ASP A 102 11.25 6.32 -11.84
CA ASP A 102 11.77 7.13 -10.73
C ASP A 102 10.64 7.65 -9.84
N ARG A 103 9.58 8.19 -10.42
CA ARG A 103 8.39 8.60 -9.65
C ARG A 103 7.79 7.45 -8.86
N MET A 104 7.75 6.23 -9.42
CA MET A 104 7.27 5.05 -8.72
C MET A 104 8.19 4.68 -7.54
N HIS A 105 9.51 4.71 -7.72
CA HIS A 105 10.49 4.47 -6.66
C HIS A 105 10.36 5.51 -5.54
N ARG A 106 10.26 6.80 -5.90
CA ARG A 106 10.02 7.87 -4.92
C ARG A 106 8.78 7.61 -4.09
N LEU A 107 7.67 7.23 -4.73
CA LEU A 107 6.41 6.98 -4.03
C LEU A 107 6.43 5.71 -3.17
N HIS A 108 6.93 4.59 -3.72
CA HIS A 108 6.85 3.29 -3.05
C HIS A 108 7.96 3.08 -2.01
N ILE A 109 9.09 3.77 -2.14
CA ILE A 109 10.25 3.57 -1.27
C ILE A 109 10.46 4.82 -0.40
N LEU A 110 10.77 5.96 -1.01
CA LEU A 110 11.16 7.15 -0.25
C LEU A 110 9.99 7.71 0.56
N ALA A 111 8.81 7.88 -0.06
CA ALA A 111 7.65 8.41 0.66
C ALA A 111 7.22 7.46 1.79
N VAL A 112 7.13 6.15 1.52
CA VAL A 112 6.78 5.15 2.56
C VAL A 112 7.78 5.19 3.72
N GLY A 113 9.09 5.21 3.43
CA GLY A 113 10.12 5.26 4.47
C GLY A 113 10.04 6.54 5.31
N ARG A 114 9.94 7.70 4.68
CA ARG A 114 9.91 9.00 5.34
C ARG A 114 8.65 9.22 6.17
N LEU A 115 7.47 8.94 5.62
CA LEU A 115 6.20 9.08 6.35
C LEU A 115 6.12 8.09 7.51
N THR A 116 6.63 6.86 7.31
CA THR A 116 6.75 5.87 8.40
C THR A 116 7.65 6.39 9.52
N HIS A 117 8.82 6.94 9.19
CA HIS A 117 9.76 7.49 10.16
C HIS A 117 9.13 8.66 10.96
N ALA A 118 8.49 9.59 10.27
CA ALA A 118 7.83 10.73 10.91
C ALA A 118 6.71 10.30 11.89
N ALA A 119 5.88 9.33 11.47
CA ALA A 119 4.81 8.80 12.32
C ALA A 119 5.35 8.00 13.52
N LEU A 120 6.39 7.20 13.26
CA LEU A 120 6.93 6.27 14.25
C LEU A 120 7.50 6.99 15.46
N ARG A 121 8.18 8.14 15.29
CA ARG A 121 8.73 8.91 16.41
C ARG A 121 7.67 9.21 17.46
N GLY A 122 6.58 9.88 17.09
CA GLY A 122 5.51 10.20 18.03
C GLY A 122 4.74 8.96 18.52
N MET A 123 4.58 7.92 17.67
CA MET A 123 3.96 6.67 18.10
C MET A 123 4.80 5.93 19.16
N MET A 124 6.11 5.96 19.06
CA MET A 124 7.03 5.36 20.05
C MET A 124 6.98 6.09 21.38
N GLU A 125 7.03 7.42 21.36
CA GLU A 125 6.91 8.26 22.55
C GLU A 125 5.61 8.00 23.31
N ARG A 126 4.49 7.94 22.60
CA ARG A 126 3.16 7.68 23.16
C ARG A 126 2.90 6.20 23.44
N ARG A 127 3.81 5.32 23.03
CA ARG A 127 3.66 3.85 23.11
C ARG A 127 2.35 3.37 22.47
N LYS A 128 1.90 4.00 21.39
CA LYS A 128 0.63 3.70 20.72
C LYS A 128 0.69 4.06 19.24
N GLY A 129 0.38 3.12 18.38
CA GLY A 129 0.31 3.38 16.94
C GLY A 129 0.16 2.12 16.10
N THR A 130 -0.27 2.35 14.86
CA THR A 130 -0.40 1.29 13.84
C THR A 130 0.01 1.86 12.49
N ILE A 131 0.85 1.14 11.78
CA ILE A 131 1.28 1.47 10.42
C ILE A 131 0.91 0.31 9.50
N VAL A 132 0.20 0.60 8.42
CA VAL A 132 -0.11 -0.35 7.35
C VAL A 132 0.58 0.10 6.08
N ASN A 133 1.45 -0.72 5.55
CA ASN A 133 2.07 -0.54 4.25
C ASN A 133 1.33 -1.42 3.22
N VAL A 134 0.67 -0.78 2.25
CA VAL A 134 -0.05 -1.49 1.19
C VAL A 134 0.93 -1.93 0.12
N SER A 135 1.43 -3.14 0.30
CA SER A 135 2.31 -3.83 -0.62
C SER A 135 1.51 -4.53 -1.73
N SER A 136 1.90 -5.74 -2.09
CA SER A 136 1.24 -6.61 -3.08
C SER A 136 1.73 -8.05 -2.93
N VAL A 137 0.98 -9.02 -3.46
CA VAL A 137 1.48 -10.38 -3.71
C VAL A 137 2.68 -10.36 -4.67
N ALA A 138 2.77 -9.34 -5.54
CA ALA A 138 3.91 -9.12 -6.44
C ALA A 138 5.24 -8.92 -5.69
N GLY A 139 5.20 -8.49 -4.43
CA GLY A 139 6.40 -8.38 -3.59
C GLY A 139 7.01 -9.71 -3.15
N PHE A 140 6.37 -10.84 -3.44
CA PHE A 140 6.89 -12.19 -3.21
C PHE A 140 7.34 -12.90 -4.49
N LEU A 141 7.14 -12.24 -5.64
CA LEU A 141 7.30 -12.84 -6.96
C LEU A 141 8.24 -11.99 -7.82
N GLN A 142 8.88 -12.64 -8.79
CA GLN A 142 9.56 -11.97 -9.90
C GLN A 142 8.76 -12.25 -11.16
N ALA A 143 8.29 -11.22 -11.84
CA ALA A 143 7.55 -11.34 -13.09
C ALA A 143 8.15 -10.40 -14.15
N PRO A 144 8.24 -10.81 -15.41
CA PRO A 144 8.61 -9.93 -16.50
C PRO A 144 7.58 -8.80 -16.64
N PHE A 145 7.98 -7.73 -17.29
CA PHE A 145 7.17 -6.54 -17.55
C PHE A 145 6.68 -5.76 -16.32
N SER A 146 7.16 -6.15 -15.12
CA SER A 146 6.83 -5.48 -13.84
C SER A 146 8.04 -5.44 -12.90
N VAL A 147 9.24 -5.37 -13.46
CA VAL A 147 10.53 -5.55 -12.74
C VAL A 147 10.62 -4.61 -11.54
N SER A 148 10.54 -3.29 -11.78
CA SER A 148 10.66 -2.30 -10.70
C SER A 148 9.49 -2.34 -9.72
N TYR A 149 8.27 -2.54 -10.23
CA TYR A 149 7.09 -2.65 -9.35
C TYR A 149 7.25 -3.79 -8.35
N ASN A 150 7.61 -5.00 -8.83
CA ASN A 150 7.82 -6.15 -7.98
C ASN A 150 8.96 -5.90 -6.98
N ALA A 151 10.06 -5.27 -7.43
CA ALA A 151 11.18 -4.90 -6.57
C ALA A 151 10.79 -3.89 -5.48
N THR A 152 10.00 -2.86 -5.80
CA THR A 152 9.52 -1.91 -4.79
C THR A 152 8.58 -2.55 -3.77
N LYS A 153 7.74 -3.48 -4.21
CA LYS A 153 6.83 -4.20 -3.30
C LYS A 153 7.59 -5.23 -2.45
N ALA A 154 8.64 -5.85 -2.98
CA ALA A 154 9.56 -6.69 -2.19
C ALA A 154 10.31 -5.86 -1.14
N TRP A 155 10.81 -4.68 -1.51
CA TRP A 155 11.40 -3.74 -0.56
C TRP A 155 10.41 -3.41 0.57
N MET A 156 9.17 -3.09 0.25
CA MET A 156 8.14 -2.73 1.23
C MET A 156 7.84 -3.90 2.19
N ASN A 157 7.81 -5.14 1.67
CA ASN A 157 7.66 -6.34 2.49
C ASN A 157 8.84 -6.50 3.46
N SER A 158 10.07 -6.40 2.95
CA SER A 158 11.30 -6.53 3.76
C SER A 158 11.42 -5.40 4.78
N PHE A 159 11.16 -4.16 4.38
CA PHE A 159 11.15 -2.99 5.27
C PHE A 159 10.15 -3.16 6.42
N THR A 160 8.92 -3.58 6.12
CA THR A 160 7.88 -3.79 7.15
C THR A 160 8.25 -4.92 8.10
N ALA A 161 8.84 -5.99 7.58
CA ALA A 161 9.31 -7.11 8.40
C ALA A 161 10.48 -6.70 9.32
N GLY A 162 11.47 -5.99 8.79
CA GLY A 162 12.58 -5.45 9.57
C GLY A 162 12.12 -4.54 10.69
N LEU A 163 11.22 -3.60 10.36
CA LEU A 163 10.64 -2.68 11.34
C LEU A 163 9.84 -3.42 12.43
N HIS A 164 9.10 -4.47 12.06
CA HIS A 164 8.40 -5.31 13.05
C HIS A 164 9.38 -5.97 14.03
N ILE A 165 10.48 -6.53 13.54
CA ILE A 165 11.51 -7.18 14.37
C ILE A 165 12.14 -6.15 15.33
N GLU A 166 12.47 -4.96 14.82
CA GLU A 166 13.04 -3.87 15.62
C GLU A 166 12.08 -3.43 16.74
N LEU A 167 10.81 -3.20 16.41
CA LEU A 167 9.80 -2.82 17.40
C LEU A 167 9.61 -3.90 18.47
N ARG A 168 9.66 -5.18 18.09
CA ARG A 168 9.63 -6.30 19.04
C ARG A 168 10.87 -6.32 19.95
N LYS A 169 12.06 -6.08 19.40
CA LYS A 169 13.31 -5.96 20.17
C LYS A 169 13.24 -4.82 21.19
N LEU A 170 12.64 -3.69 20.80
CA LEU A 170 12.42 -2.52 21.65
C LEU A 170 11.22 -2.66 22.60
N ARG A 171 10.54 -3.80 22.63
CA ARG A 171 9.33 -4.04 23.42
C ARG A 171 8.26 -2.94 23.22
N SER A 172 8.16 -2.45 22.00
CA SER A 172 7.19 -1.42 21.63
C SER A 172 5.82 -2.05 21.35
N PRO A 173 4.72 -1.45 21.82
CA PRO A 173 3.36 -1.87 21.47
C PRO A 173 2.91 -1.37 20.09
N VAL A 174 3.71 -0.54 19.41
CA VAL A 174 3.42 -0.07 18.05
C VAL A 174 3.37 -1.26 17.08
N ARG A 175 2.36 -1.28 16.23
CA ARG A 175 2.13 -2.37 15.27
C ARG A 175 2.42 -1.93 13.86
N VAL A 176 3.03 -2.82 13.09
CA VAL A 176 3.24 -2.64 11.66
C VAL A 176 2.70 -3.84 10.90
N GLN A 177 2.17 -3.60 9.71
CA GLN A 177 1.59 -4.63 8.85
C GLN A 177 1.90 -4.34 7.38
N ALA A 178 2.33 -5.38 6.66
CA ALA A 178 2.33 -5.41 5.20
C ALA A 178 1.01 -6.01 4.71
N LEU A 179 0.17 -5.20 4.09
CA LEU A 179 -1.02 -5.66 3.39
C LEU A 179 -0.63 -6.00 1.96
N CYS A 180 -0.78 -7.26 1.57
CA CYS A 180 -0.31 -7.79 0.30
C CYS A 180 -1.51 -8.29 -0.53
N PRO A 181 -2.30 -7.40 -1.15
CA PRO A 181 -3.41 -7.80 -1.99
C PRO A 181 -2.93 -8.41 -3.31
N GLY A 182 -3.77 -9.26 -3.90
CA GLY A 182 -3.71 -9.63 -5.30
C GLY A 182 -4.51 -8.64 -6.16
N PHE A 183 -5.01 -9.09 -7.30
CA PHE A 183 -5.86 -8.28 -8.17
C PHE A 183 -7.06 -7.75 -7.39
N THR A 184 -7.20 -6.43 -7.37
CA THR A 184 -8.25 -5.75 -6.61
C THR A 184 -9.00 -4.80 -7.53
N VAL A 185 -10.31 -4.87 -7.54
CA VAL A 185 -11.16 -3.99 -8.35
C VAL A 185 -11.01 -2.55 -7.86
N THR A 186 -10.15 -1.79 -8.53
CA THR A 186 -9.85 -0.38 -8.26
C THR A 186 -9.41 0.29 -9.56
N GLU A 187 -9.35 1.60 -9.58
CA GLU A 187 -8.79 2.37 -10.71
C GLU A 187 -7.31 2.05 -11.01
N PHE A 188 -6.60 1.40 -10.10
CA PHE A 188 -5.19 1.05 -10.28
C PHE A 188 -4.94 0.24 -11.55
N HIS A 189 -5.81 -0.72 -11.85
CA HIS A 189 -5.68 -1.58 -13.03
C HIS A 189 -6.15 -0.88 -14.31
N ASP A 190 -7.10 0.05 -14.20
CA ASP A 190 -7.54 0.87 -15.34
C ASP A 190 -6.43 1.81 -15.82
N LEU A 191 -5.67 2.36 -14.87
CA LEU A 191 -4.52 3.23 -15.17
C LEU A 191 -3.32 2.47 -15.79
N LEU A 192 -3.30 1.14 -15.72
CA LEU A 192 -2.27 0.29 -16.30
C LEU A 192 -2.66 -0.23 -17.70
N ASP A 193 -3.78 0.22 -18.25
CA ASP A 193 -4.35 -0.26 -19.52
C ASP A 193 -4.45 -1.80 -19.58
N MET A 194 -4.75 -2.38 -18.42
CA MET A 194 -4.76 -3.83 -18.24
C MET A 194 -6.11 -4.40 -18.63
N ASP A 195 -6.13 -5.28 -19.61
CA ASP A 195 -7.36 -6.02 -19.93
C ASP A 195 -7.80 -6.86 -18.74
N ARG A 196 -8.86 -6.41 -18.06
CA ARG A 196 -9.44 -7.15 -16.94
C ARG A 196 -9.98 -8.51 -17.33
N GLY A 197 -10.35 -8.70 -18.61
CA GLY A 197 -10.85 -9.97 -19.15
C GLY A 197 -9.79 -11.07 -19.22
N SER A 198 -8.52 -10.69 -19.31
CA SER A 198 -7.39 -11.64 -19.33
C SER A 198 -7.15 -12.34 -18.00
N ILE A 199 -7.76 -11.86 -16.90
CA ILE A 199 -7.58 -12.40 -15.56
C ILE A 199 -8.89 -13.05 -15.09
N PRO A 200 -8.88 -14.31 -14.66
CA PRO A 200 -10.06 -14.98 -14.15
C PRO A 200 -10.78 -14.17 -13.08
N GLN A 201 -12.08 -13.95 -13.24
CA GLN A 201 -12.90 -13.14 -12.31
C GLN A 201 -12.78 -13.61 -10.85
N SER A 202 -12.55 -14.90 -10.64
CA SER A 202 -12.37 -15.50 -9.32
C SER A 202 -11.11 -15.04 -8.56
N LEU A 203 -10.16 -14.39 -9.24
CA LEU A 203 -8.96 -13.80 -8.64
C LEU A 203 -9.17 -12.33 -8.25
N TRP A 204 -10.23 -11.67 -8.73
CA TRP A 204 -10.52 -10.30 -8.38
C TRP A 204 -11.14 -10.19 -6.98
N LEU A 205 -10.59 -9.30 -6.17
CA LEU A 205 -11.08 -8.97 -4.84
C LEU A 205 -11.68 -7.57 -4.84
N SER A 206 -12.71 -7.33 -4.03
CA SER A 206 -13.15 -5.96 -3.79
C SER A 206 -12.22 -5.25 -2.80
N ALA A 207 -12.16 -3.92 -2.88
CA ALA A 207 -11.36 -3.11 -1.97
C ALA A 207 -11.81 -3.30 -0.50
N GLU A 208 -13.12 -3.49 -0.27
CA GLU A 208 -13.68 -3.76 1.06
C GLU A 208 -13.14 -5.07 1.65
N LYS A 209 -13.15 -6.16 0.86
CA LYS A 209 -12.60 -7.45 1.30
C LYS A 209 -11.13 -7.35 1.68
N VAL A 210 -10.37 -6.55 0.92
CA VAL A 210 -8.95 -6.31 1.17
C VAL A 210 -8.74 -5.55 2.47
N VAL A 211 -9.44 -4.43 2.68
CA VAL A 211 -9.32 -3.61 3.88
C VAL A 211 -9.82 -4.36 5.12
N ASP A 212 -10.97 -5.04 5.02
CA ASP A 212 -11.52 -5.82 6.13
C ASP A 212 -10.57 -6.97 6.53
N ALA A 213 -9.86 -7.58 5.57
CA ALA A 213 -8.84 -8.58 5.86
C ALA A 213 -7.65 -7.97 6.62
N SER A 214 -7.20 -6.76 6.21
CA SER A 214 -6.15 -6.01 6.92
C SER A 214 -6.55 -5.72 8.36
N LEU A 215 -7.70 -5.11 8.58
CA LEU A 215 -8.17 -4.75 9.92
C LEU A 215 -8.38 -5.97 10.83
N ARG A 216 -8.91 -7.09 10.30
CA ARG A 216 -8.95 -8.37 11.04
C ARG A 216 -7.56 -8.91 11.32
N GLY A 217 -6.62 -8.76 10.38
CA GLY A 217 -5.22 -9.16 10.55
C GLY A 217 -4.52 -8.39 11.68
N LEU A 218 -4.74 -7.08 11.75
CA LEU A 218 -4.21 -6.22 12.81
C LEU A 218 -4.71 -6.64 14.21
N LYS A 219 -6.01 -6.97 14.32
CA LYS A 219 -6.58 -7.48 15.59
C LYS A 219 -5.93 -8.78 16.04
N ARG A 220 -5.43 -9.59 15.10
CA ARG A 220 -4.76 -10.87 15.35
C ARG A 220 -3.23 -10.77 15.40
N GLY A 221 -2.66 -9.56 15.34
CA GLY A 221 -1.21 -9.34 15.37
C GLY A 221 -0.47 -9.86 14.12
N LYS A 222 -1.13 -10.01 12.97
CA LYS A 222 -0.48 -10.52 11.75
C LYS A 222 0.38 -9.45 11.10
N LEU A 223 1.65 -9.78 10.89
CA LEU A 223 2.60 -8.95 10.15
C LEU A 223 2.27 -8.89 8.64
N PHE A 224 2.09 -10.03 8.01
CA PHE A 224 1.68 -10.12 6.61
C PHE A 224 0.22 -10.52 6.50
N VAL A 225 -0.53 -9.76 5.70
CA VAL A 225 -1.92 -10.07 5.38
C VAL A 225 -2.05 -10.21 3.87
N VAL A 226 -2.34 -11.41 3.41
CA VAL A 226 -2.65 -11.73 2.02
C VAL A 226 -4.15 -12.01 1.93
N PRO A 227 -4.97 -11.08 1.42
CA PRO A 227 -6.40 -11.30 1.24
C PRO A 227 -6.68 -12.36 0.18
N GLY A 228 -7.70 -13.18 0.41
CA GLY A 228 -8.09 -14.28 -0.48
C GLY A 228 -7.28 -15.58 -0.25
N TRP A 229 -8.01 -16.70 -0.12
CA TRP A 229 -7.38 -17.98 0.16
C TRP A 229 -6.55 -18.50 -1.02
N ARG A 230 -6.96 -18.20 -2.27
CA ARG A 230 -6.25 -18.58 -3.49
C ARG A 230 -4.84 -17.98 -3.56
N TYR A 231 -4.70 -16.70 -3.21
CA TYR A 231 -3.40 -16.03 -3.14
C TYR A 231 -2.51 -16.61 -2.05
N ARG A 232 -3.09 -16.92 -0.87
CA ARG A 232 -2.34 -17.56 0.20
C ARG A 232 -1.84 -18.95 -0.19
N PHE A 233 -2.71 -19.76 -0.82
CA PHE A 233 -2.34 -21.07 -1.34
C PHE A 233 -1.25 -20.96 -2.40
N PHE A 234 -1.43 -20.06 -3.38
CA PHE A 234 -0.44 -19.82 -4.43
C PHE A 234 0.94 -19.45 -3.85
N LEU A 235 0.97 -18.49 -2.90
CA LEU A 235 2.23 -18.08 -2.28
C LEU A 235 2.85 -19.19 -1.41
N ALA A 236 2.05 -20.01 -0.74
CA ALA A 236 2.55 -21.17 0.01
C ALA A 236 3.22 -22.19 -0.92
N VAL A 237 2.56 -22.55 -2.03
CA VAL A 237 3.14 -23.42 -3.05
C VAL A 237 4.39 -22.79 -3.66
N ALA A 238 4.31 -21.52 -4.08
CA ALA A 238 5.47 -20.82 -4.61
C ALA A 238 6.64 -20.75 -3.62
N GLY A 239 6.35 -20.71 -2.31
CA GLY A 239 7.37 -20.70 -1.25
C GLY A 239 8.27 -21.92 -1.24
N ILE A 240 7.72 -23.10 -1.54
CA ILE A 240 8.45 -24.40 -1.50
C ILE A 240 9.11 -24.78 -2.82
N LEU A 241 8.76 -24.11 -3.93
CA LEU A 241 9.34 -24.43 -5.24
C LEU A 241 10.81 -23.97 -5.33
N PRO A 242 11.68 -24.74 -6.00
CA PRO A 242 13.03 -24.31 -6.34
C PRO A 242 13.04 -23.03 -7.17
N GLN A 243 14.07 -22.19 -6.99
CA GLN A 243 14.15 -20.89 -7.68
C GLN A 243 14.20 -21.04 -9.22
N SER A 244 14.86 -22.08 -9.72
CA SER A 244 14.89 -22.40 -11.16
C SER A 244 13.49 -22.63 -11.72
N LEU A 245 12.66 -23.40 -11.01
CA LEU A 245 11.28 -23.69 -11.43
C LEU A 245 10.40 -22.43 -11.35
N LYS A 246 10.57 -21.61 -10.31
CA LYS A 246 9.85 -20.31 -10.22
C LYS A 246 10.14 -19.43 -11.43
N ARG A 247 11.42 -19.29 -11.81
CA ARG A 247 11.83 -18.49 -12.98
C ARG A 247 11.25 -19.05 -14.27
N PHE A 248 11.33 -20.36 -14.47
CA PHE A 248 10.75 -21.03 -15.65
C PHE A 248 9.24 -20.78 -15.76
N LEU A 249 8.50 -20.95 -14.67
CA LEU A 249 7.06 -20.69 -14.63
C LEU A 249 6.74 -19.20 -14.89
N SER A 250 7.48 -18.28 -14.30
CA SER A 250 7.31 -16.83 -14.53
C SER A 250 7.49 -16.46 -16.01
N ILE A 251 8.48 -17.03 -16.70
CA ILE A 251 8.69 -16.79 -18.12
C ILE A 251 7.54 -17.38 -18.95
N ARG A 252 7.14 -18.63 -18.65
CA ARG A 252 6.14 -19.33 -19.45
C ARG A 252 4.73 -18.72 -19.33
N PHE A 253 4.32 -18.38 -18.11
CA PHE A 253 2.98 -17.80 -17.88
C PHE A 253 2.88 -16.32 -18.30
N SER A 254 3.99 -15.59 -18.36
CA SER A 254 4.00 -14.23 -18.86
C SER A 254 3.80 -14.13 -20.38
N ARG A 255 4.15 -15.13 -21.14
CA ARG A 255 3.95 -15.15 -22.61
C ARG A 255 2.48 -15.22 -23.03
N SER A 256 1.58 -15.55 -22.09
CA SER A 256 0.14 -15.68 -22.38
C SER A 256 -0.64 -14.35 -22.30
N SER A 257 -0.03 -13.26 -21.81
CA SER A 257 -0.74 -12.00 -21.55
C SER A 257 -0.36 -10.84 -22.47
N GLY A 258 0.39 -11.07 -23.53
CA GLY A 258 0.77 -10.03 -24.47
C GLY A 258 1.12 -10.61 -25.82
N ASN A 259 0.27 -10.38 -26.83
CA ASN A 259 0.72 -10.33 -28.20
C ASN A 259 1.74 -9.19 -28.34
N LEU A 260 3.01 -9.49 -28.08
CA LEU A 260 4.10 -8.67 -28.60
C LEU A 260 4.30 -9.13 -30.04
N ASN A 261 3.47 -8.64 -30.94
CA ASN A 261 3.80 -8.60 -32.36
C ASN A 261 4.76 -7.42 -32.55
N GLU A 262 5.99 -7.78 -32.94
CA GLU A 262 7.09 -7.04 -33.58
C GLU A 262 7.69 -5.87 -32.82
#